data_fe1c9d109f498f3a13fe1a951bec442d
#
_entry.id   fe1c9d109f498f3a13fe1a951bec442d
#
_cell.length_a   1.000
_cell.length_b   1.000
_cell.length_c   1.000
_cell.angle_alpha   90.00
_cell.angle_beta   90.00
_cell.angle_gamma   90.00
#
_symmetry.space_group_name_H-M   'P 1'
#
loop_
_entity.id
_entity.type
_entity.pdbx_description
1 polymer ?
#
loop_
_entity_poly.entity_id
_entity_poly.type
_entity_poly.pdbx_seq_one_letter_code
_entity_poly.pdbx_strand_id
1 'polypeptide(L)'
;MPSEQRKLAIITGGGSGLGLAIAHKLAEENIHTIIIGRDAAKLEAAKKEIGENCDARTFDLSHLSEIPSLVEEITKKYGHIDILVNNAGINMKKDLLDVTDEDFQKIMDTNVNAVFAISREVARQMVKQENGSIINVSSMAAQYGMPKVIAYTASKTAIEGMTRAMAVELSPKGIRVNAVAPGFIVTAMTSAALDSDPERKARVMSRTPMGYMGEPADIANAVHFLCSDAAKYITGVILPVDGGNSVGF
;
A
#
# COMPACT_ATOMS: atom_id res chain seq x y z
N MET A 1 29.58 -1.04 -19.95
CA MET A 1 28.38 -1.73 -19.43
C MET A 1 27.22 -0.84 -19.75
N PRO A 2 26.05 -1.30 -20.26
CA PRO A 2 24.89 -0.46 -20.36
C PRO A 2 24.58 0.03 -18.94
N SER A 3 24.30 1.33 -18.76
CA SER A 3 23.84 1.86 -17.48
C SER A 3 22.56 1.07 -17.12
N GLU A 4 22.58 0.32 -16.03
CA GLU A 4 21.38 -0.31 -15.52
C GLU A 4 20.33 0.79 -15.37
N GLN A 5 19.25 0.68 -16.13
CA GLN A 5 18.17 1.64 -16.08
C GLN A 5 17.58 1.60 -14.67
N ARG A 6 17.57 2.77 -13.99
CA ARG A 6 17.04 2.88 -12.62
C ARG A 6 15.60 2.41 -12.57
N LYS A 7 15.25 1.51 -11.63
CA LYS A 7 13.86 1.06 -11.43
C LYS A 7 12.94 2.24 -11.09
N LEU A 8 11.69 2.16 -11.53
CA LEU A 8 10.63 3.13 -11.26
C LEU A 8 9.54 2.51 -10.39
N ALA A 9 9.17 3.19 -9.30
CA ALA A 9 8.09 2.80 -8.40
C ALA A 9 6.98 3.85 -8.36
N ILE A 10 5.72 3.42 -8.47
CA ILE A 10 4.54 4.23 -8.18
C ILE A 10 4.04 3.88 -6.79
N ILE A 11 3.86 4.88 -5.91
CA ILE A 11 3.35 4.72 -4.55
C ILE A 11 2.09 5.56 -4.39
N THR A 12 0.93 4.91 -4.25
CA THR A 12 -0.32 5.62 -3.96
C THR A 12 -0.40 5.98 -2.48
N GLY A 13 -0.89 7.18 -2.18
CA GLY A 13 -0.90 7.70 -0.80
C GLY A 13 0.49 7.99 -0.25
N GLY A 14 1.47 8.33 -1.12
CA GLY A 14 2.87 8.50 -0.75
C GLY A 14 3.23 9.79 -0.01
N GLY A 15 2.28 10.69 0.21
CA GLY A 15 2.53 11.99 0.85
C GLY A 15 2.58 11.98 2.38
N SER A 16 2.36 10.85 3.06
CA SER A 16 2.40 10.75 4.53
C SER A 16 2.42 9.30 5.01
N GLY A 17 2.73 9.09 6.30
CA GLY A 17 2.61 7.81 7.01
C GLY A 17 3.37 6.68 6.35
N LEU A 18 2.71 5.52 6.18
CA LEU A 18 3.34 4.33 5.59
C LEU A 18 3.80 4.57 4.15
N GLY A 19 2.99 5.26 3.34
CA GLY A 19 3.34 5.54 1.94
C GLY A 19 4.59 6.41 1.82
N LEU A 20 4.75 7.41 2.68
CA LEU A 20 5.95 8.24 2.73
C LEU A 20 7.18 7.43 3.15
N ALA A 21 7.07 6.60 4.19
CA ALA A 21 8.17 5.75 4.63
C ALA A 21 8.60 4.75 3.55
N ILE A 22 7.62 4.17 2.82
CA ILE A 22 7.89 3.29 1.68
C ILE A 22 8.62 4.05 0.57
N ALA A 23 8.17 5.28 0.24
CA ALA A 23 8.80 6.09 -0.79
C ALA A 23 10.24 6.46 -0.42
N HIS A 24 10.50 6.83 0.83
CA HIS A 24 11.85 7.06 1.36
C HIS A 24 12.73 5.82 1.19
N LYS A 25 12.28 4.67 1.69
CA LYS A 25 13.04 3.43 1.63
C LYS A 25 13.40 3.05 0.20
N LEU A 26 12.45 3.12 -0.73
CA LEU A 26 12.70 2.79 -2.13
C LEU A 26 13.66 3.79 -2.79
N ALA A 27 13.57 5.08 -2.45
CA ALA A 27 14.49 6.10 -2.95
C ALA A 27 15.93 5.92 -2.43
N GLU A 28 16.11 5.52 -1.16
CA GLU A 28 17.41 5.16 -0.57
C GLU A 28 18.05 3.96 -1.28
N GLU A 29 17.24 3.03 -1.78
CA GLU A 29 17.67 1.86 -2.56
C GLU A 29 17.85 2.17 -4.07
N ASN A 30 18.02 3.45 -4.40
CA ASN A 30 18.23 3.95 -5.77
C ASN A 30 17.08 3.64 -6.75
N ILE A 31 15.83 3.55 -6.26
CA ILE A 31 14.62 3.40 -7.05
C ILE A 31 13.98 4.79 -7.19
N HIS A 32 13.69 5.24 -8.42
CA HIS A 32 12.96 6.49 -8.61
C HIS A 32 11.51 6.30 -8.21
N THR A 33 10.98 7.17 -7.35
CA THR A 33 9.63 7.05 -6.81
C THR A 33 8.70 8.11 -7.38
N ILE A 34 7.48 7.72 -7.71
CA ILE A 34 6.38 8.64 -8.05
C ILE A 34 5.33 8.50 -6.97
N ILE A 35 5.21 9.52 -6.12
CA ILE A 35 4.20 9.55 -5.08
C ILE A 35 2.91 10.18 -5.59
N ILE A 36 1.78 9.49 -5.38
CA ILE A 36 0.46 9.93 -5.84
C ILE A 36 -0.46 10.19 -4.65
N GLY A 37 -1.21 11.28 -4.68
CA GLY A 37 -2.19 11.62 -3.64
C GLY A 37 -3.00 12.85 -4.00
N ARG A 38 -3.94 13.24 -3.13
CA ARG A 38 -4.86 14.36 -3.39
C ARG A 38 -4.36 15.70 -2.87
N ASP A 39 -3.52 15.69 -1.85
CA ASP A 39 -3.02 16.88 -1.15
C ASP A 39 -1.68 17.29 -1.76
N ALA A 40 -1.72 18.29 -2.65
CA ALA A 40 -0.53 18.79 -3.34
C ALA A 40 0.54 19.30 -2.36
N ALA A 41 0.14 19.97 -1.27
CA ALA A 41 1.09 20.53 -0.31
C ALA A 41 1.85 19.41 0.43
N LYS A 42 1.16 18.34 0.84
CA LYS A 42 1.80 17.17 1.46
C LYS A 42 2.71 16.44 0.49
N LEU A 43 2.30 16.31 -0.77
CA LEU A 43 3.12 15.65 -1.79
C LEU A 43 4.41 16.44 -2.08
N GLU A 44 4.32 17.75 -2.19
CA GLU A 44 5.51 18.60 -2.41
C GLU A 44 6.45 18.60 -1.19
N ALA A 45 5.91 18.60 0.03
CA ALA A 45 6.71 18.44 1.24
C ALA A 45 7.43 17.09 1.26
N ALA A 46 6.72 15.99 0.97
CA ALA A 46 7.28 14.66 0.89
C ALA A 46 8.35 14.55 -0.21
N LYS A 47 8.08 15.09 -1.40
CA LYS A 47 9.06 15.13 -2.50
C LYS A 47 10.33 15.86 -2.09
N LYS A 48 10.21 17.01 -1.42
CA LYS A 48 11.36 17.77 -0.93
C LYS A 48 12.17 17.01 0.12
N GLU A 49 11.49 16.26 0.98
CA GLU A 49 12.10 15.42 2.02
C GLU A 49 12.85 14.23 1.42
N ILE A 50 12.26 13.55 0.43
CA ILE A 50 12.87 12.39 -0.24
C ILE A 50 14.02 12.82 -1.19
N GLY A 51 13.90 13.98 -1.82
CA GLY A 51 14.93 14.54 -2.69
C GLY A 51 14.79 14.15 -4.18
N GLU A 52 15.93 14.12 -4.88
CA GLU A 52 15.99 13.97 -6.35
C GLU A 52 15.42 12.65 -6.89
N ASN A 53 15.31 11.63 -6.03
CA ASN A 53 14.77 10.33 -6.39
C ASN A 53 13.24 10.26 -6.30
N CYS A 54 12.55 11.41 -6.23
CA CYS A 54 11.11 11.46 -6.05
C CYS A 54 10.44 12.51 -6.94
N ASP A 55 9.38 12.10 -7.62
CA ASP A 55 8.42 12.99 -8.25
C ASP A 55 7.05 12.88 -7.58
N ALA A 56 6.29 13.97 -7.59
CA ALA A 56 4.96 14.05 -7.01
C ALA A 56 3.89 14.21 -8.12
N ARG A 57 2.75 13.54 -7.97
CA ARG A 57 1.59 13.67 -8.84
C ARG A 57 0.32 13.83 -8.02
N THR A 58 -0.26 15.02 -8.08
CA THR A 58 -1.58 15.26 -7.49
C THR A 58 -2.64 14.58 -8.34
N PHE A 59 -3.32 13.59 -7.76
CA PHE A 59 -4.37 12.84 -8.44
C PHE A 59 -5.33 12.23 -7.41
N ASP A 60 -6.64 12.27 -7.70
CA ASP A 60 -7.66 11.57 -6.92
C ASP A 60 -8.00 10.23 -7.58
N LEU A 61 -7.61 9.13 -6.92
CA LEU A 61 -7.84 7.78 -7.42
C LEU A 61 -9.33 7.39 -7.48
N SER A 62 -10.24 8.17 -6.91
CA SER A 62 -11.68 7.97 -7.09
C SER A 62 -12.16 8.29 -8.51
N HIS A 63 -11.38 9.05 -9.28
CA HIS A 63 -11.62 9.32 -10.70
C HIS A 63 -11.15 8.15 -11.58
N LEU A 64 -11.81 7.00 -11.45
CA LEU A 64 -11.40 5.74 -12.09
C LEU A 64 -11.20 5.85 -13.61
N SER A 65 -12.01 6.67 -14.29
CA SER A 65 -11.93 6.88 -15.75
C SER A 65 -10.67 7.61 -16.20
N GLU A 66 -9.99 8.33 -15.30
CA GLU A 66 -8.78 9.11 -15.61
C GLU A 66 -7.49 8.33 -15.31
N ILE A 67 -7.59 7.19 -14.60
CA ILE A 67 -6.43 6.35 -14.26
C ILE A 67 -5.66 5.86 -15.50
N PRO A 68 -6.31 5.45 -16.60
CA PRO A 68 -5.57 5.06 -17.82
C PRO A 68 -4.65 6.17 -18.32
N SER A 69 -5.14 7.42 -18.39
CA SER A 69 -4.37 8.58 -18.84
C SER A 69 -3.20 8.89 -17.90
N LEU A 70 -3.41 8.78 -16.57
CA LEU A 70 -2.35 8.95 -15.58
C LEU A 70 -1.20 7.95 -15.80
N VAL A 71 -1.53 6.66 -15.98
CA VAL A 71 -0.53 5.61 -16.19
C VAL A 71 0.18 5.78 -17.53
N GLU A 72 -0.55 6.17 -18.57
CA GLU A 72 0.03 6.46 -19.90
C GLU A 72 1.02 7.63 -19.84
N GLU A 73 0.68 8.74 -19.18
CA GLU A 73 1.57 9.89 -18.99
C GLU A 73 2.86 9.50 -18.25
N ILE A 74 2.75 8.70 -17.18
CA ILE A 74 3.90 8.21 -16.44
C ILE A 74 4.77 7.33 -17.34
N THR A 75 4.16 6.37 -18.04
CA THR A 75 4.88 5.47 -18.94
C THR A 75 5.56 6.25 -20.08
N LYS A 76 4.91 7.25 -20.65
CA LYS A 76 5.48 8.09 -21.71
C LYS A 76 6.69 8.90 -21.20
N LYS A 77 6.63 9.39 -19.96
CA LYS A 77 7.72 10.20 -19.38
C LYS A 77 8.93 9.36 -18.98
N TYR A 78 8.72 8.16 -18.43
CA TYR A 78 9.79 7.36 -17.81
C TYR A 78 10.14 6.09 -18.60
N GLY A 79 9.30 5.67 -19.52
CA GLY A 79 9.52 4.52 -20.41
C GLY A 79 9.10 3.16 -19.84
N HIS A 80 9.03 3.02 -18.52
CA HIS A 80 8.73 1.76 -17.83
C HIS A 80 8.10 2.00 -16.45
N ILE A 81 7.55 0.94 -15.84
CA ILE A 81 7.07 0.92 -14.45
C ILE A 81 7.44 -0.44 -13.88
N ASP A 82 8.34 -0.50 -12.90
CA ASP A 82 8.81 -1.77 -12.30
C ASP A 82 8.04 -2.15 -11.05
N ILE A 83 7.58 -1.16 -10.28
CA ILE A 83 6.96 -1.38 -8.98
C ILE A 83 5.69 -0.54 -8.87
N LEU A 84 4.60 -1.17 -8.39
CA LEU A 84 3.40 -0.47 -7.92
C LEU A 84 3.16 -0.81 -6.46
N VAL A 85 3.05 0.22 -5.61
CA VAL A 85 2.63 0.06 -4.22
C VAL A 85 1.26 0.69 -4.02
N ASN A 86 0.24 -0.14 -3.85
CA ASN A 86 -1.12 0.25 -3.53
C ASN A 86 -1.26 0.47 -2.01
N ASN A 87 -0.92 1.68 -1.56
CA ASN A 87 -0.99 2.05 -0.15
C ASN A 87 -2.16 3.01 0.16
N ALA A 88 -2.63 3.79 -0.81
CA ALA A 88 -3.75 4.69 -0.59
C ALA A 88 -4.99 3.95 -0.06
N GLY A 89 -5.59 4.50 0.98
CA GLY A 89 -6.80 3.94 1.56
C GLY A 89 -7.36 4.84 2.66
N ILE A 90 -8.63 4.64 2.95
CA ILE A 90 -9.34 5.34 4.02
C ILE A 90 -9.95 4.33 4.99
N ASN A 91 -10.14 4.76 6.22
CA ASN A 91 -10.85 3.99 7.25
C ASN A 91 -11.96 4.86 7.84
N MET A 92 -12.96 4.20 8.39
CA MET A 92 -14.05 4.83 9.12
C MET A 92 -14.37 3.97 10.33
N LYS A 93 -14.53 4.63 11.49
CA LYS A 93 -15.00 3.97 12.71
C LYS A 93 -16.46 4.33 12.95
N LYS A 94 -17.34 3.33 12.82
CA LYS A 94 -18.78 3.48 13.03
C LYS A 94 -19.37 2.15 13.47
N ASP A 95 -20.35 2.16 14.36
CA ASP A 95 -21.06 0.93 14.76
C ASP A 95 -21.79 0.35 13.55
N LEU A 96 -21.86 -0.99 13.47
CA LEU A 96 -22.42 -1.69 12.31
C LEU A 96 -23.80 -1.17 11.91
N LEU A 97 -24.67 -0.93 12.90
CA LEU A 97 -26.04 -0.51 12.67
C LEU A 97 -26.19 0.95 12.19
N ASP A 98 -25.11 1.74 12.33
CA ASP A 98 -25.08 3.15 11.93
C ASP A 98 -24.33 3.36 10.58
N VAL A 99 -23.66 2.32 10.05
CA VAL A 99 -22.99 2.39 8.74
C VAL A 99 -24.05 2.46 7.64
N THR A 100 -24.03 3.54 6.84
CA THR A 100 -24.91 3.66 5.68
C THR A 100 -24.32 2.96 4.45
N ASP A 101 -25.15 2.71 3.44
CA ASP A 101 -24.69 2.14 2.16
C ASP A 101 -23.65 3.06 1.48
N GLU A 102 -23.83 4.38 1.60
CA GLU A 102 -22.89 5.38 1.05
C GLU A 102 -21.53 5.35 1.79
N ASP A 103 -21.55 5.19 3.12
CA ASP A 103 -20.34 5.01 3.93
C ASP A 103 -19.55 3.78 3.48
N PHE A 104 -20.27 2.66 3.32
CA PHE A 104 -19.69 1.39 2.88
C PHE A 104 -19.12 1.52 1.46
N GLN A 105 -19.93 2.06 0.54
CA GLN A 105 -19.52 2.24 -0.85
C GLN A 105 -18.28 3.14 -0.99
N LYS A 106 -18.21 4.25 -0.26
CA LYS A 106 -17.05 5.14 -0.25
C LYS A 106 -15.75 4.44 0.13
N ILE A 107 -15.79 3.55 1.12
CA ILE A 107 -14.62 2.74 1.52
C ILE A 107 -14.27 1.76 0.40
N MET A 108 -15.25 1.08 -0.20
CA MET A 108 -15.01 0.13 -1.29
C MET A 108 -14.46 0.83 -2.53
N ASP A 109 -14.97 1.99 -2.90
CA ASP A 109 -14.49 2.74 -4.06
C ASP A 109 -13.02 3.14 -3.92
N THR A 110 -12.64 3.65 -2.74
CA THR A 110 -11.26 4.09 -2.50
C THR A 110 -10.32 2.92 -2.31
N ASN A 111 -10.70 1.93 -1.49
CA ASN A 111 -9.78 0.89 -1.05
C ASN A 111 -9.73 -0.33 -1.99
N VAL A 112 -10.74 -0.53 -2.83
CA VAL A 112 -10.86 -1.71 -3.71
C VAL A 112 -10.92 -1.30 -5.18
N ASN A 113 -11.92 -0.51 -5.59
CA ASN A 113 -12.13 -0.17 -6.99
C ASN A 113 -10.95 0.62 -7.57
N ALA A 114 -10.44 1.59 -6.83
CA ALA A 114 -9.25 2.37 -7.24
C ALA A 114 -8.00 1.50 -7.33
N VAL A 115 -7.78 0.59 -6.35
CA VAL A 115 -6.65 -0.36 -6.36
C VAL A 115 -6.74 -1.28 -7.56
N PHE A 116 -7.93 -1.83 -7.86
CA PHE A 116 -8.13 -2.65 -9.05
C PHE A 116 -7.82 -1.86 -10.33
N ALA A 117 -8.37 -0.65 -10.46
CA ALA A 117 -8.23 0.16 -11.67
C ALA A 117 -6.75 0.50 -11.96
N ILE A 118 -6.02 1.02 -10.97
CA ILE A 118 -4.60 1.36 -11.18
C ILE A 118 -3.74 0.12 -11.39
N SER A 119 -3.99 -0.98 -10.66
CA SER A 119 -3.25 -2.23 -10.83
C SER A 119 -3.43 -2.80 -12.23
N ARG A 120 -4.64 -2.76 -12.79
CA ARG A 120 -4.93 -3.21 -14.14
C ARG A 120 -4.15 -2.41 -15.19
N GLU A 121 -4.15 -1.08 -15.10
CA GLU A 121 -3.45 -0.25 -16.08
C GLU A 121 -1.93 -0.36 -15.96
N VAL A 122 -1.39 -0.41 -14.75
CA VAL A 122 0.05 -0.64 -14.53
C VAL A 122 0.45 -2.05 -14.99
N ALA A 123 -0.35 -3.08 -14.67
CA ALA A 123 -0.08 -4.45 -15.13
C ALA A 123 -0.03 -4.56 -16.67
N ARG A 124 -0.84 -3.80 -17.41
CA ARG A 124 -0.76 -3.73 -18.87
C ARG A 124 0.61 -3.26 -19.38
N GLN A 125 1.27 -2.37 -18.65
CA GLN A 125 2.64 -1.93 -19.00
C GLN A 125 3.66 -2.97 -18.58
N MET A 126 3.55 -3.52 -17.36
CA MET A 126 4.45 -4.55 -16.86
C MET A 126 4.43 -5.82 -17.73
N VAL A 127 3.26 -6.21 -18.27
CA VAL A 127 3.13 -7.35 -19.21
C VAL A 127 3.95 -7.11 -20.49
N LYS A 128 3.99 -5.90 -21.02
CA LYS A 128 4.82 -5.57 -22.20
C LYS A 128 6.32 -5.62 -21.89
N GLN A 129 6.68 -5.41 -20.61
CA GLN A 129 8.06 -5.44 -20.12
C GLN A 129 8.49 -6.86 -19.69
N GLU A 130 7.52 -7.79 -19.57
CA GLU A 130 7.70 -9.13 -18.99
C GLU A 130 8.34 -9.11 -17.59
N ASN A 131 8.15 -8.00 -16.87
CA ASN A 131 8.72 -7.77 -15.55
C ASN A 131 7.86 -6.80 -14.75
N GLY A 132 7.74 -7.05 -13.43
CA GLY A 132 7.06 -6.14 -12.53
C GLY A 132 6.81 -6.71 -11.14
N SER A 133 6.57 -5.80 -10.19
CA SER A 133 6.18 -6.17 -8.82
C SER A 133 5.05 -5.26 -8.33
N ILE A 134 3.93 -5.85 -7.93
CA ILE A 134 2.78 -5.15 -7.35
C ILE A 134 2.69 -5.52 -5.88
N ILE A 135 2.71 -4.52 -5.00
CA ILE A 135 2.55 -4.70 -3.56
C ILE A 135 1.29 -3.99 -3.10
N ASN A 136 0.39 -4.75 -2.50
CA ASN A 136 -0.83 -4.23 -1.90
C ASN A 136 -0.64 -4.05 -0.38
N VAL A 137 -1.02 -2.90 0.16
CA VAL A 137 -1.06 -2.70 1.61
C VAL A 137 -2.43 -3.13 2.12
N SER A 138 -2.48 -4.34 2.71
CA SER A 138 -3.64 -4.89 3.41
C SER A 138 -3.70 -4.37 4.86
N SER A 139 -4.16 -5.16 5.78
CA SER A 139 -4.22 -4.87 7.21
C SER A 139 -4.50 -6.16 7.97
N MET A 140 -4.07 -6.23 9.22
CA MET A 140 -4.51 -7.30 10.13
C MET A 140 -6.03 -7.33 10.32
N ALA A 141 -6.73 -6.23 10.05
CA ALA A 141 -8.20 -6.20 10.04
C ALA A 141 -8.83 -7.17 9.02
N ALA A 142 -8.08 -7.61 8.01
CA ALA A 142 -8.56 -8.63 7.06
C ALA A 142 -8.46 -10.07 7.62
N GLN A 143 -7.68 -10.28 8.67
CA GLN A 143 -7.38 -11.62 9.21
C GLN A 143 -8.14 -11.93 10.49
N TYR A 144 -8.56 -10.91 11.25
CA TYR A 144 -9.39 -11.08 12.43
C TYR A 144 -10.39 -9.94 12.59
N GLY A 145 -11.50 -10.21 13.28
CA GLY A 145 -12.55 -9.23 13.48
C GLY A 145 -12.14 -8.07 14.37
N MET A 146 -12.38 -6.85 13.91
CA MET A 146 -12.23 -5.62 14.67
C MET A 146 -13.57 -4.87 14.74
N PRO A 147 -14.00 -4.40 15.93
CA PRO A 147 -15.24 -3.67 16.03
C PRO A 147 -15.17 -2.31 15.33
N LYS A 148 -16.31 -1.84 14.84
CA LYS A 148 -16.55 -0.50 14.27
C LYS A 148 -15.81 -0.21 12.95
N VAL A 149 -15.24 -1.21 12.27
CA VAL A 149 -14.51 -1.03 11.00
C VAL A 149 -14.96 -2.02 9.92
N ILE A 150 -16.26 -2.34 9.86
CA ILE A 150 -16.81 -3.38 8.98
C ILE A 150 -16.45 -3.17 7.50
N ALA A 151 -16.65 -1.96 6.96
CA ALA A 151 -16.36 -1.65 5.57
C ALA A 151 -14.84 -1.72 5.27
N TYR A 152 -14.02 -1.25 6.22
CA TYR A 152 -12.57 -1.34 6.09
C TYR A 152 -12.08 -2.80 6.10
N THR A 153 -12.59 -3.62 7.03
CA THR A 153 -12.31 -5.06 7.07
C THR A 153 -12.70 -5.72 5.75
N ALA A 154 -13.90 -5.49 5.26
CA ALA A 154 -14.36 -6.03 3.99
C ALA A 154 -13.43 -5.61 2.82
N SER A 155 -13.04 -4.33 2.77
CA SER A 155 -12.17 -3.82 1.72
C SER A 155 -10.78 -4.46 1.77
N LYS A 156 -10.18 -4.63 2.96
CA LYS A 156 -8.83 -5.23 3.09
C LYS A 156 -8.85 -6.75 2.83
N THR A 157 -9.94 -7.44 3.18
CA THR A 157 -10.15 -8.83 2.78
C THR A 157 -10.27 -8.98 1.26
N ALA A 158 -10.98 -8.06 0.60
CA ALA A 158 -11.04 -8.03 -0.87
C ALA A 158 -9.65 -7.85 -1.51
N ILE A 159 -8.82 -6.97 -0.96
CA ILE A 159 -7.43 -6.76 -1.41
C ILE A 159 -6.60 -8.05 -1.32
N GLU A 160 -6.74 -8.82 -0.24
CA GLU A 160 -6.03 -10.12 -0.12
C GLU A 160 -6.51 -11.14 -1.16
N GLY A 161 -7.82 -11.19 -1.41
CA GLY A 161 -8.40 -12.02 -2.48
C GLY A 161 -7.87 -11.62 -3.86
N MET A 162 -7.88 -10.30 -4.16
CA MET A 162 -7.33 -9.74 -5.40
C MET A 162 -5.83 -10.03 -5.54
N THR A 163 -5.05 -9.93 -4.47
CA THR A 163 -3.62 -10.23 -4.49
C THR A 163 -3.36 -11.64 -4.98
N ARG A 164 -4.08 -12.63 -4.44
CA ARG A 164 -3.94 -14.04 -4.85
C ARG A 164 -4.38 -14.27 -6.30
N ALA A 165 -5.51 -13.71 -6.71
CA ALA A 165 -6.00 -13.84 -8.08
C ALA A 165 -5.03 -13.22 -9.10
N MET A 166 -4.59 -11.99 -8.86
CA MET A 166 -3.62 -11.30 -9.71
C MET A 166 -2.27 -12.03 -9.77
N ALA A 167 -1.81 -12.62 -8.67
CA ALA A 167 -0.58 -13.41 -8.66
C ALA A 167 -0.67 -14.60 -9.61
N VAL A 168 -1.78 -15.34 -9.60
CA VAL A 168 -1.99 -16.49 -10.50
C VAL A 168 -2.03 -16.07 -11.97
N GLU A 169 -2.71 -14.97 -12.29
CA GLU A 169 -2.89 -14.51 -13.67
C GLU A 169 -1.63 -13.84 -14.25
N LEU A 170 -0.84 -13.16 -13.42
CA LEU A 170 0.26 -12.31 -13.87
C LEU A 170 1.64 -12.96 -13.74
N SER A 171 1.83 -13.96 -12.86
CA SER A 171 3.13 -14.60 -12.69
C SER A 171 3.65 -15.30 -13.97
N PRO A 172 2.81 -15.94 -14.82
CA PRO A 172 3.28 -16.45 -16.10
C PRO A 172 3.77 -15.37 -17.08
N LYS A 173 3.50 -14.11 -16.78
CA LYS A 173 3.89 -12.92 -17.57
C LYS A 173 5.06 -12.16 -16.93
N GLY A 174 5.75 -12.79 -15.96
CA GLY A 174 6.91 -12.20 -15.28
C GLY A 174 6.57 -11.20 -14.15
N ILE A 175 5.31 -11.09 -13.72
CA ILE A 175 4.88 -10.10 -12.73
C ILE A 175 4.55 -10.79 -11.41
N ARG A 176 5.15 -10.34 -10.32
CA ARG A 176 4.84 -10.81 -8.96
C ARG A 176 3.83 -9.89 -8.30
N VAL A 177 2.89 -10.46 -7.55
CA VAL A 177 1.88 -9.70 -6.81
C VAL A 177 1.81 -10.23 -5.39
N ASN A 178 2.09 -9.37 -4.41
CA ASN A 178 2.10 -9.70 -2.99
C ASN A 178 1.37 -8.63 -2.18
N ALA A 179 1.12 -8.91 -0.92
CA ALA A 179 0.61 -7.92 0.01
C ALA A 179 1.43 -7.92 1.32
N VAL A 180 1.51 -6.75 1.96
CA VAL A 180 1.89 -6.63 3.36
C VAL A 180 0.63 -6.37 4.18
N ALA A 181 0.52 -6.99 5.36
CA ALA A 181 -0.57 -6.78 6.30
C ALA A 181 -0.03 -6.15 7.60
N PRO A 182 -0.02 -4.80 7.70
CA PRO A 182 0.45 -4.11 8.87
C PRO A 182 -0.39 -4.43 10.11
N GLY A 183 0.28 -4.62 11.24
CA GLY A 183 -0.33 -4.59 12.56
C GLY A 183 -0.55 -3.17 13.07
N PHE A 184 -0.28 -2.97 14.36
CA PHE A 184 -0.32 -1.64 14.95
C PHE A 184 1.01 -0.92 14.74
N ILE A 185 1.01 0.07 13.87
CA ILE A 185 2.20 0.84 13.49
C ILE A 185 2.06 2.26 14.02
N VAL A 186 3.14 2.80 14.59
CA VAL A 186 3.20 4.19 15.10
C VAL A 186 3.09 5.16 13.93
N THR A 187 1.93 5.81 13.82
CA THR A 187 1.67 6.88 12.86
C THR A 187 0.90 7.97 13.58
N ALA A 188 0.86 9.18 13.05
CA ALA A 188 0.06 10.27 13.63
C ALA A 188 -1.40 9.83 13.91
N MET A 189 -1.98 9.01 13.04
CA MET A 189 -3.36 8.51 13.17
C MET A 189 -3.49 7.47 14.30
N THR A 190 -2.59 6.49 14.40
CA THR A 190 -2.66 5.43 15.40
C THR A 190 -2.25 5.92 16.78
N SER A 191 -1.26 6.80 16.89
CA SER A 191 -0.86 7.41 18.14
C SER A 191 -2.01 8.21 18.75
N ALA A 192 -2.62 9.12 18.00
CA ALA A 192 -3.77 9.88 18.47
C ALA A 192 -4.94 8.97 18.92
N ALA A 193 -5.18 7.86 18.23
CA ALA A 193 -6.27 6.93 18.53
C ALA A 193 -6.00 6.03 19.75
N LEU A 194 -4.74 5.74 20.08
CA LEU A 194 -4.36 4.89 21.20
C LEU A 194 -4.00 5.70 22.45
N ASP A 195 -3.44 6.90 22.30
CA ASP A 195 -3.14 7.77 23.43
C ASP A 195 -4.41 8.32 24.09
N SER A 196 -5.51 8.42 23.32
CA SER A 196 -6.85 8.77 23.84
C SER A 196 -7.62 7.59 24.49
N ASP A 197 -7.11 6.33 24.38
CA ASP A 197 -7.75 5.11 24.88
C ASP A 197 -6.73 4.15 25.49
N PRO A 198 -6.29 4.39 26.75
CA PRO A 198 -5.26 3.58 27.42
C PRO A 198 -5.63 2.09 27.54
N GLU A 199 -6.92 1.76 27.75
CA GLU A 199 -7.37 0.37 27.85
C GLU A 199 -7.23 -0.36 26.50
N ARG A 200 -7.56 0.32 25.41
CA ARG A 200 -7.36 -0.21 24.06
C ARG A 200 -5.87 -0.40 23.78
N LYS A 201 -5.04 0.58 24.15
CA LYS A 201 -3.57 0.48 24.02
C LYS A 201 -3.04 -0.74 24.77
N ALA A 202 -3.45 -0.94 26.02
CA ALA A 202 -3.06 -2.11 26.82
C ALA A 202 -3.49 -3.43 26.15
N ARG A 203 -4.72 -3.52 25.63
CA ARG A 203 -5.19 -4.72 24.89
C ARG A 203 -4.38 -4.99 23.62
N VAL A 204 -4.03 -3.95 22.88
CA VAL A 204 -3.17 -4.08 21.68
C VAL A 204 -1.81 -4.62 22.07
N MET A 205 -1.20 -4.06 23.11
CA MET A 205 0.13 -4.45 23.59
C MET A 205 0.14 -5.87 24.15
N SER A 206 -0.86 -6.25 24.94
CA SER A 206 -0.95 -7.61 25.52
C SER A 206 -1.09 -8.69 24.45
N ARG A 207 -1.72 -8.37 23.31
CA ARG A 207 -1.88 -9.29 22.18
C ARG A 207 -0.67 -9.30 21.23
N THR A 208 0.25 -8.35 21.33
CA THR A 208 1.44 -8.26 20.47
C THR A 208 2.64 -8.93 21.17
N PRO A 209 3.07 -10.14 20.77
CA PRO A 209 4.14 -10.87 21.44
C PRO A 209 5.47 -10.11 21.54
N MET A 210 5.81 -9.28 20.55
CA MET A 210 7.02 -8.44 20.60
C MET A 210 6.94 -7.31 21.64
N GLY A 211 5.74 -7.01 22.18
CA GLY A 211 5.56 -6.07 23.29
C GLY A 211 5.68 -4.58 22.91
N TYR A 212 5.74 -4.25 21.62
CA TYR A 212 5.79 -2.88 21.14
C TYR A 212 5.05 -2.74 19.78
N MET A 213 4.73 -1.51 19.42
CA MET A 213 4.16 -1.18 18.10
C MET A 213 5.28 -1.06 17.07
N GLY A 214 5.02 -1.55 15.86
CA GLY A 214 5.97 -1.35 14.75
C GLY A 214 6.08 0.11 14.33
N GLU A 215 7.13 0.42 13.60
CA GLU A 215 7.35 1.71 12.98
C GLU A 215 7.05 1.68 11.48
N PRO A 216 6.78 2.82 10.81
CA PRO A 216 6.59 2.87 9.37
C PRO A 216 7.75 2.26 8.57
N ALA A 217 8.97 2.32 9.10
CA ALA A 217 10.16 1.70 8.53
C ALA A 217 10.07 0.17 8.44
N ASP A 218 9.40 -0.49 9.39
CA ASP A 218 9.23 -1.96 9.36
C ASP A 218 8.40 -2.38 8.15
N ILE A 219 7.34 -1.62 7.86
CA ILE A 219 6.52 -1.85 6.67
C ILE A 219 7.29 -1.53 5.39
N ALA A 220 8.05 -0.44 5.38
CA ALA A 220 8.84 -0.02 4.23
C ALA A 220 9.91 -1.07 3.88
N ASN A 221 10.59 -1.64 4.88
CA ASN A 221 11.57 -2.71 4.70
C ASN A 221 10.92 -3.99 4.14
N ALA A 222 9.75 -4.38 4.63
CA ALA A 222 9.01 -5.54 4.12
C ALA A 222 8.57 -5.32 2.65
N VAL A 223 8.09 -4.13 2.30
CA VAL A 223 7.75 -3.75 0.93
C VAL A 223 8.98 -3.80 0.03
N HIS A 224 10.10 -3.20 0.43
CA HIS A 224 11.34 -3.25 -0.33
C HIS A 224 11.81 -4.70 -0.55
N PHE A 225 11.81 -5.55 0.48
CA PHE A 225 12.13 -6.97 0.33
C PHE A 225 11.26 -7.64 -0.74
N LEU A 226 9.94 -7.48 -0.66
CA LEU A 226 9.01 -8.08 -1.63
C LEU A 226 9.17 -7.53 -3.06
N CYS A 227 9.66 -6.28 -3.22
CA CYS A 227 9.96 -5.70 -4.53
C CYS A 227 11.32 -6.14 -5.10
N SER A 228 12.24 -6.59 -4.25
CA SER A 228 13.61 -6.92 -4.62
C SER A 228 13.73 -8.32 -5.26
N ASP A 229 14.91 -8.59 -5.83
CA ASP A 229 15.25 -9.90 -6.39
C ASP A 229 15.43 -10.99 -5.32
N ALA A 230 15.61 -10.62 -4.04
CA ALA A 230 15.57 -11.55 -2.91
C ALA A 230 14.21 -12.26 -2.78
N ALA A 231 13.14 -11.63 -3.29
CA ALA A 231 11.79 -12.19 -3.32
C ALA A 231 11.37 -12.74 -4.70
N LYS A 232 12.31 -13.04 -5.59
CA LYS A 232 12.01 -13.45 -6.99
C LYS A 232 11.12 -14.69 -7.12
N TYR A 233 11.06 -15.55 -6.10
CA TYR A 233 10.21 -16.75 -6.08
C TYR A 233 9.02 -16.61 -5.11
N ILE A 234 8.67 -15.36 -4.73
CA ILE A 234 7.57 -15.05 -3.82
C ILE A 234 6.49 -14.29 -4.60
N THR A 235 5.30 -14.89 -4.74
CA THR A 235 4.11 -14.28 -5.32
C THR A 235 2.86 -14.84 -4.66
N GLY A 236 1.80 -14.02 -4.51
CA GLY A 236 0.53 -14.39 -3.87
C GLY A 236 0.56 -14.39 -2.34
N VAL A 237 1.68 -14.00 -1.70
CA VAL A 237 1.78 -13.98 -0.24
C VAL A 237 1.07 -12.75 0.34
N ILE A 238 0.46 -12.97 1.50
CA ILE A 238 0.01 -11.89 2.40
C ILE A 238 0.97 -11.96 3.61
N LEU A 239 1.90 -11.04 3.67
CA LEU A 239 2.96 -11.01 4.69
C LEU A 239 2.52 -10.18 5.90
N PRO A 240 2.21 -10.78 7.06
CA PRO A 240 1.99 -10.03 8.29
C PRO A 240 3.28 -9.30 8.72
N VAL A 241 3.14 -8.01 9.06
CA VAL A 241 4.21 -7.20 9.66
C VAL A 241 3.60 -6.54 10.90
N ASP A 242 3.50 -7.32 11.99
CA ASP A 242 2.56 -7.03 13.06
C ASP A 242 3.09 -7.37 14.47
N GLY A 243 4.37 -7.72 14.60
CA GLY A 243 4.98 -8.09 15.88
C GLY A 243 4.36 -9.36 16.50
N GLY A 244 3.73 -10.22 15.66
CA GLY A 244 3.06 -11.44 16.10
C GLY A 244 1.60 -11.23 16.55
N ASN A 245 1.04 -10.04 16.39
CA ASN A 245 -0.33 -9.73 16.86
C ASN A 245 -1.40 -10.66 16.25
N SER A 246 -1.21 -11.15 15.02
CA SER A 246 -2.13 -12.07 14.36
C SER A 246 -2.14 -13.48 14.95
N VAL A 247 -1.05 -13.91 15.59
CA VAL A 247 -0.87 -15.26 16.15
C VAL A 247 -0.84 -15.25 17.68
N GLY A 248 -0.74 -14.09 18.31
CA GLY A 248 -0.87 -13.92 19.76
C GLY A 248 -2.33 -14.11 20.22
N PHE A 249 -2.54 -14.65 21.44
CA PHE A 249 -3.84 -14.85 22.10
C PHE A 249 -3.91 -14.20 23.47
#